data_55093c95fcd05be25a7ba9d9448f30bf
#
_entry.id   55093c95fcd05be25a7ba9d9448f30bf
#
_cell.length_a   1.000
_cell.length_b   1.000
_cell.length_c   1.000
_cell.angle_alpha   90.00
_cell.angle_beta   90.00
_cell.angle_gamma   90.00
#
_symmetry.space_group_name_H-M   'P 1'
#
loop_
_entity.id
_entity.type
_entity.pdbx_description
1 polymer ?
#
loop_
_entity_poly.entity_id
_entity_poly.type
_entity_poly.pdbx_seq_one_letter_code
_entity_poly.pdbx_strand_id
1 'polypeptide(L)'
;MSLIISFEGIDGTGKGTQLGLCEKWLREAGKKVYTFSFPMYETYFGGQVGRYLTAKDGVRADSVDGKSMALWFALDRFDAFRGFDTAPFDVILINRYVLSNAVYQSIRERDGDNADLLDFVYDLEFTRLGIPKPDRILLFDMDLESASENVSRKGFRDYVGSSGKDIYESIPDIQLKARKKYLDYASRLDNVSVIQCMGGNGLKGIEEIAGLVKEALSDLF
;
A
#
# COMPACT_ATOMS: atom_id res chain seq x y z
N MET A 1 -20.38 -10.93 4.95
CA MET A 1 -19.62 -9.85 4.25
C MET A 1 -18.15 -10.14 4.52
N SER A 2 -17.28 -10.11 3.52
CA SER A 2 -15.86 -10.40 3.70
C SER A 2 -15.17 -9.27 4.45
N LEU A 3 -14.29 -9.59 5.39
CA LEU A 3 -13.41 -8.59 6.02
C LEU A 3 -12.33 -8.15 5.04
N ILE A 4 -12.08 -6.86 4.95
CA ILE A 4 -11.05 -6.28 4.07
C ILE A 4 -9.96 -5.66 4.92
N ILE A 5 -8.73 -6.17 4.78
CA ILE A 5 -7.56 -5.74 5.55
C ILE A 5 -6.48 -5.27 4.58
N SER A 6 -6.07 -4.01 4.69
CA SER A 6 -5.00 -3.47 3.86
C SER A 6 -3.68 -3.35 4.61
N PHE A 7 -2.59 -3.59 3.89
CA PHE A 7 -1.21 -3.53 4.36
C PHE A 7 -0.53 -2.32 3.74
N GLU A 8 -0.24 -1.31 4.54
CA GLU A 8 0.23 0.00 4.13
C GLU A 8 1.60 0.34 4.75
N GLY A 9 2.30 1.30 4.15
CA GLY A 9 3.61 1.76 4.60
C GLY A 9 4.59 1.98 3.44
N ILE A 10 5.74 2.55 3.73
CA ILE A 10 6.80 2.85 2.75
C ILE A 10 7.42 1.56 2.16
N ASP A 11 8.25 1.70 1.12
CA ASP A 11 8.96 0.57 0.54
C ASP A 11 9.97 -0.04 1.53
N GLY A 12 10.09 -1.36 1.50
CA GLY A 12 11.00 -2.09 2.39
C GLY A 12 10.46 -2.45 3.77
N THR A 13 9.26 -1.99 4.17
CA THR A 13 8.69 -2.27 5.51
C THR A 13 8.20 -3.71 5.73
N GLY A 14 8.39 -4.61 4.77
CA GLY A 14 8.04 -6.02 4.95
C GLY A 14 6.56 -6.37 4.72
N LYS A 15 5.73 -5.45 4.19
CA LYS A 15 4.29 -5.68 3.94
C LYS A 15 3.97 -7.00 3.28
N GLY A 16 4.63 -7.31 2.16
CA GLY A 16 4.38 -8.57 1.43
C GLY A 16 4.71 -9.82 2.23
N THR A 17 5.79 -9.79 3.03
CA THR A 17 6.16 -10.89 3.93
C THR A 17 5.10 -11.08 5.01
N GLN A 18 4.67 -10.00 5.64
CA GLN A 18 3.67 -10.04 6.70
C GLN A 18 2.28 -10.39 6.17
N LEU A 19 1.93 -9.95 4.95
CA LEU A 19 0.70 -10.37 4.28
C LEU A 19 0.69 -11.89 4.05
N GLY A 20 1.79 -12.47 3.54
CA GLY A 20 1.89 -13.91 3.33
C GLY A 20 1.80 -14.71 4.63
N LEU A 21 2.41 -14.22 5.73
CA LEU A 21 2.30 -14.85 7.05
C LEU A 21 0.87 -14.74 7.60
N CYS A 22 0.22 -13.59 7.43
CA CYS A 22 -1.17 -13.39 7.82
C CYS A 22 -2.12 -14.30 7.03
N GLU A 23 -1.95 -14.40 5.70
CA GLU A 23 -2.70 -15.32 4.86
C GLU A 23 -2.56 -16.77 5.33
N LYS A 24 -1.32 -17.22 5.58
CA LYS A 24 -1.04 -18.57 6.08
C LYS A 24 -1.76 -18.83 7.40
N TRP A 25 -1.62 -17.93 8.36
CA TRP A 25 -2.27 -18.02 9.66
C TRP A 25 -3.79 -18.11 9.54
N LEU A 26 -4.42 -17.25 8.73
CA LEU A 26 -5.87 -17.24 8.55
C LEU A 26 -6.38 -18.53 7.88
N ARG A 27 -5.64 -19.04 6.87
CA ARG A 27 -5.97 -20.32 6.22
C ARG A 27 -5.84 -21.50 7.17
N GLU A 28 -4.83 -21.52 8.03
CA GLU A 28 -4.67 -22.53 9.10
C GLU A 28 -5.79 -22.46 10.13
N ALA A 29 -6.38 -21.28 10.35
CA ALA A 29 -7.58 -21.07 11.15
C ALA A 29 -8.89 -21.39 10.40
N GLY A 30 -8.82 -21.97 9.20
CA GLY A 30 -9.99 -22.39 8.40
C GLY A 30 -10.68 -21.29 7.62
N LYS A 31 -10.10 -20.08 7.53
CA LYS A 31 -10.67 -18.98 6.77
C LYS A 31 -10.39 -19.10 5.27
N LYS A 32 -11.35 -18.72 4.45
CA LYS A 32 -11.17 -18.56 3.00
C LYS A 32 -10.61 -17.17 2.74
N VAL A 33 -9.36 -17.10 2.28
CA VAL A 33 -8.63 -15.85 2.07
C VAL A 33 -8.36 -15.62 0.59
N TYR A 34 -8.62 -14.39 0.14
CA TYR A 34 -8.16 -13.89 -1.15
C TYR A 34 -7.14 -12.75 -0.95
N THR A 35 -6.21 -12.58 -1.90
CA THR A 35 -5.17 -11.54 -1.80
C THR A 35 -5.14 -10.69 -3.06
N PHE A 36 -5.07 -9.36 -2.88
CA PHE A 36 -4.74 -8.40 -3.93
C PHE A 36 -3.40 -7.73 -3.65
N SER A 37 -2.74 -7.32 -4.70
CA SER A 37 -1.55 -6.44 -4.61
C SER A 37 -1.64 -5.38 -5.69
N PHE A 38 -1.70 -4.11 -5.28
CA PHE A 38 -1.77 -2.98 -6.20
C PHE A 38 -0.42 -2.24 -6.29
N PRO A 39 -0.08 -1.70 -7.49
CA PRO A 39 -0.80 -1.83 -8.76
C PRO A 39 -0.75 -3.24 -9.35
N MET A 40 -1.79 -3.63 -10.10
CA MET A 40 -1.87 -4.88 -10.84
C MET A 40 -1.24 -4.69 -12.23
N TYR A 41 0.05 -4.80 -12.33
CA TYR A 41 0.83 -4.44 -13.54
C TYR A 41 0.46 -5.22 -14.81
N GLU A 42 -0.15 -6.40 -14.65
CA GLU A 42 -0.61 -7.25 -15.77
C GLU A 42 -1.98 -6.84 -16.34
N THR A 43 -2.71 -5.96 -15.64
CA THR A 43 -3.98 -5.42 -16.12
C THR A 43 -3.77 -4.17 -16.97
N TYR A 44 -4.84 -3.73 -17.66
CA TYR A 44 -4.73 -2.52 -18.48
C TYR A 44 -4.35 -1.28 -17.65
N PHE A 45 -5.10 -0.99 -16.57
CA PHE A 45 -4.89 0.22 -15.78
C PHE A 45 -3.63 0.12 -14.91
N GLY A 46 -3.38 -1.02 -14.29
CA GLY A 46 -2.14 -1.25 -13.53
C GLY A 46 -0.90 -1.20 -14.43
N GLY A 47 -1.01 -1.70 -15.66
CA GLY A 47 0.03 -1.57 -16.69
C GLY A 47 0.31 -0.11 -17.06
N GLN A 48 -0.73 0.75 -17.17
CA GLN A 48 -0.53 2.20 -17.37
C GLN A 48 0.19 2.83 -16.17
N VAL A 49 -0.22 2.51 -14.93
CA VAL A 49 0.52 2.94 -13.74
C VAL A 49 2.00 2.53 -13.81
N GLY A 50 2.27 1.28 -14.18
CA GLY A 50 3.64 0.77 -14.36
C GLY A 50 4.45 1.57 -15.39
N ARG A 51 3.85 1.96 -16.52
CA ARG A 51 4.51 2.81 -17.54
C ARG A 51 4.90 4.17 -16.98
N TYR A 52 4.02 4.81 -16.20
CA TYR A 52 4.33 6.09 -15.54
C TYR A 52 5.46 5.93 -14.51
N LEU A 53 5.42 4.88 -13.68
CA LEU A 53 6.41 4.63 -12.64
C LEU A 53 7.80 4.26 -13.20
N THR A 54 7.84 3.59 -14.35
CA THR A 54 9.11 3.17 -14.97
C THR A 54 9.62 4.13 -16.04
N ALA A 55 8.94 5.26 -16.27
CA ALA A 55 9.23 6.20 -17.36
C ALA A 55 9.24 5.54 -18.75
N LYS A 56 8.52 4.45 -18.94
CA LYS A 56 8.44 3.76 -20.22
C LYS A 56 7.80 4.67 -21.26
N ASP A 57 8.36 4.66 -22.46
CA ASP A 57 7.92 5.49 -23.59
C ASP A 57 7.98 7.02 -23.32
N GLY A 58 8.85 7.45 -22.40
CA GLY A 58 9.06 8.87 -22.08
C GLY A 58 7.98 9.49 -21.20
N VAL A 59 6.98 8.72 -20.76
CA VAL A 59 5.93 9.19 -19.84
C VAL A 59 6.40 8.96 -18.41
N ARG A 60 6.42 10.01 -17.59
CA ARG A 60 6.95 9.95 -16.22
C ARG A 60 5.87 10.30 -15.19
N ALA A 61 5.81 9.54 -14.11
CA ALA A 61 4.87 9.81 -13.01
C ALA A 61 5.08 11.22 -12.40
N ASP A 62 6.33 11.67 -12.27
CA ASP A 62 6.68 12.97 -11.69
C ASP A 62 6.38 14.18 -12.63
N SER A 63 6.03 13.95 -13.90
CA SER A 63 5.55 14.98 -14.82
C SER A 63 4.04 15.20 -14.80
N VAL A 64 3.31 14.36 -14.08
CA VAL A 64 1.84 14.38 -13.95
C VAL A 64 1.48 14.86 -12.55
N ASP A 65 0.46 15.71 -12.42
CA ASP A 65 -0.03 16.17 -11.11
C ASP A 65 -0.58 15.01 -10.25
N GLY A 66 -0.63 15.22 -8.94
CA GLY A 66 -1.03 14.18 -7.99
C GLY A 66 -2.47 13.69 -8.21
N LYS A 67 -3.41 14.60 -8.51
CA LYS A 67 -4.81 14.22 -8.75
C LYS A 67 -4.96 13.34 -9.99
N SER A 68 -4.30 13.70 -11.09
CA SER A 68 -4.32 12.91 -12.32
C SER A 68 -3.71 11.52 -12.11
N MET A 69 -2.59 11.43 -11.36
CA MET A 69 -2.04 10.13 -11.00
C MET A 69 -2.97 9.33 -10.05
N ALA A 70 -3.65 10.01 -9.13
CA ALA A 70 -4.61 9.35 -8.25
C ALA A 70 -5.72 8.63 -9.03
N LEU A 71 -6.18 9.21 -10.15
CA LEU A 71 -7.18 8.59 -11.02
C LEU A 71 -6.68 7.28 -11.64
N TRP A 72 -5.42 7.20 -12.08
CA TRP A 72 -4.86 5.96 -12.64
C TRP A 72 -4.84 4.82 -11.61
N PHE A 73 -4.39 5.11 -10.39
CA PHE A 73 -4.40 4.14 -9.30
C PHE A 73 -5.83 3.75 -8.87
N ALA A 74 -6.78 4.69 -8.91
CA ALA A 74 -8.18 4.43 -8.60
C ALA A 74 -8.84 3.53 -9.66
N LEU A 75 -8.54 3.75 -10.94
CA LEU A 75 -9.04 2.93 -12.05
C LEU A 75 -8.50 1.50 -12.00
N ASP A 76 -7.24 1.30 -11.60
CA ASP A 76 -6.67 -0.03 -11.40
C ASP A 76 -7.45 -0.83 -10.35
N ARG A 77 -7.75 -0.22 -9.22
CA ARG A 77 -8.57 -0.85 -8.17
C ARG A 77 -10.02 -1.04 -8.59
N PHE A 78 -10.61 -0.04 -9.24
CA PHE A 78 -11.98 -0.14 -9.74
C PHE A 78 -12.15 -1.31 -10.71
N ASP A 79 -11.25 -1.47 -11.66
CA ASP A 79 -11.29 -2.56 -12.62
C ASP A 79 -11.14 -3.94 -11.94
N ALA A 80 -10.24 -4.03 -10.94
CA ALA A 80 -10.04 -5.24 -10.16
C ALA A 80 -11.27 -5.66 -9.36
N PHE A 81 -11.99 -4.69 -8.77
CA PHE A 81 -13.20 -4.99 -7.97
C PHE A 81 -14.48 -5.05 -8.81
N ARG A 82 -14.49 -4.47 -10.01
CA ARG A 82 -15.64 -4.52 -10.92
C ARG A 82 -15.90 -5.95 -11.39
N GLY A 83 -16.90 -6.57 -10.83
CA GLY A 83 -17.26 -7.95 -11.14
C GLY A 83 -16.54 -9.01 -10.31
N PHE A 84 -15.70 -8.61 -9.37
CA PHE A 84 -15.13 -9.53 -8.40
C PHE A 84 -16.15 -9.86 -7.31
N ASP A 85 -16.53 -11.14 -7.23
CA ASP A 85 -17.41 -11.60 -6.15
C ASP A 85 -16.62 -11.83 -4.86
N THR A 86 -16.90 -11.04 -3.83
CA THR A 86 -16.27 -11.18 -2.54
C THR A 86 -16.93 -12.27 -1.68
N ALA A 87 -18.18 -12.65 -1.95
CA ALA A 87 -18.97 -13.56 -1.10
C ALA A 87 -18.33 -14.92 -0.79
N PRO A 88 -17.52 -15.52 -1.68
CA PRO A 88 -16.86 -16.79 -1.39
C PRO A 88 -15.76 -16.72 -0.31
N PHE A 89 -15.31 -15.51 0.07
CA PHE A 89 -14.16 -15.30 0.93
C PHE A 89 -14.58 -14.74 2.30
N ASP A 90 -13.91 -15.22 3.36
CA ASP A 90 -14.07 -14.67 4.70
C ASP A 90 -13.23 -13.40 4.87
N VAL A 91 -12.04 -13.37 4.25
CA VAL A 91 -11.07 -12.26 4.36
C VAL A 91 -10.44 -11.95 3.00
N ILE A 92 -10.28 -10.66 2.73
CA ILE A 92 -9.52 -10.14 1.60
C ILE A 92 -8.34 -9.33 2.14
N LEU A 93 -7.13 -9.78 1.87
CA LEU A 93 -5.89 -9.08 2.23
C LEU A 93 -5.38 -8.30 1.04
N ILE A 94 -5.01 -7.03 1.25
CA ILE A 94 -4.61 -6.14 0.17
C ILE A 94 -3.27 -5.51 0.48
N ASN A 95 -2.28 -5.77 -0.37
CA ASN A 95 -0.99 -5.07 -0.32
C ASN A 95 -1.09 -3.77 -1.10
N ARG A 96 -0.94 -2.63 -0.42
CA ARG A 96 -1.13 -1.27 -0.94
C ARG A 96 -2.55 -1.02 -1.45
N TYR A 97 -3.25 -0.15 -0.78
CA TYR A 97 -4.63 0.18 -1.11
C TYR A 97 -4.83 1.70 -1.26
N VAL A 98 -6.01 2.18 -0.95
CA VAL A 98 -6.43 3.57 -1.14
C VAL A 98 -5.57 4.55 -0.34
N LEU A 99 -5.12 4.18 0.87
CA LEU A 99 -4.25 5.04 1.69
C LEU A 99 -2.90 5.29 1.01
N SER A 100 -2.29 4.28 0.37
CA SER A 100 -1.08 4.48 -0.46
C SER A 100 -1.29 5.56 -1.53
N ASN A 101 -2.44 5.52 -2.23
CA ASN A 101 -2.75 6.51 -3.24
C ASN A 101 -2.82 7.92 -2.64
N ALA A 102 -3.61 8.10 -1.57
CA ALA A 102 -3.73 9.39 -0.89
C ALA A 102 -2.36 9.93 -0.45
N VAL A 103 -1.51 9.10 0.17
CA VAL A 103 -0.19 9.49 0.66
C VAL A 103 0.74 9.92 -0.47
N TYR A 104 0.99 9.03 -1.44
CA TYR A 104 1.97 9.31 -2.48
C TYR A 104 1.55 10.44 -3.42
N GLN A 105 0.26 10.62 -3.67
CA GLN A 105 -0.18 11.72 -4.52
C GLN A 105 -0.18 13.06 -3.77
N SER A 106 -0.47 13.09 -2.47
CA SER A 106 -0.36 14.31 -1.67
C SER A 106 1.04 14.88 -1.64
N ILE A 107 2.05 14.04 -1.40
CA ILE A 107 3.46 14.52 -1.31
C ILE A 107 4.06 14.93 -2.65
N ARG A 108 3.37 14.67 -3.76
CA ARG A 108 3.77 15.01 -5.11
C ARG A 108 3.00 16.20 -5.69
N GLU A 109 1.94 16.64 -5.04
CA GLU A 109 1.16 17.77 -5.51
C GLU A 109 2.00 19.06 -5.47
N ARG A 110 1.66 20.04 -6.31
CA ARG A 110 2.43 21.28 -6.47
C ARG A 110 2.55 22.11 -5.20
N ASP A 111 1.56 22.01 -4.31
CA ASP A 111 1.59 22.67 -2.98
C ASP A 111 2.55 21.97 -2.00
N GLY A 112 3.24 20.93 -2.46
CA GLY A 112 4.28 20.24 -1.72
C GLY A 112 3.77 19.58 -0.44
N ASP A 113 4.52 19.74 0.64
CA ASP A 113 4.23 19.09 1.92
C ASP A 113 2.88 19.52 2.56
N ASN A 114 2.26 20.60 2.07
CA ASN A 114 0.95 21.09 2.54
C ASN A 114 -0.23 20.49 1.76
N ALA A 115 0.01 19.82 0.65
CA ALA A 115 -1.07 19.20 -0.10
C ALA A 115 -1.69 18.05 0.69
N ASP A 116 -3.01 17.99 0.69
CA ASP A 116 -3.79 16.93 1.34
C ASP A 116 -4.87 16.41 0.38
N LEU A 117 -4.63 15.22 -0.14
CA LEU A 117 -5.56 14.56 -1.04
C LEU A 117 -6.34 13.42 -0.37
N LEU A 118 -6.31 13.29 0.97
CA LEU A 118 -6.98 12.20 1.67
C LEU A 118 -8.48 12.18 1.33
N ASP A 119 -9.17 13.29 1.58
CA ASP A 119 -10.60 13.38 1.35
C ASP A 119 -10.96 13.24 -0.13
N PHE A 120 -10.15 13.81 -1.03
CA PHE A 120 -10.34 13.67 -2.47
C PHE A 120 -10.25 12.21 -2.92
N VAL A 121 -9.21 11.50 -2.50
CA VAL A 121 -8.99 10.10 -2.89
C VAL A 121 -10.04 9.19 -2.26
N TYR A 122 -10.42 9.43 -1.01
CA TYR A 122 -11.45 8.65 -0.30
C TYR A 122 -12.85 8.86 -0.89
N ASP A 123 -13.23 10.10 -1.25
CA ASP A 123 -14.48 10.36 -1.96
C ASP A 123 -14.48 9.70 -3.35
N LEU A 124 -13.40 9.87 -4.10
CA LEU A 124 -13.24 9.28 -5.42
C LEU A 124 -13.42 7.76 -5.37
N GLU A 125 -12.63 7.06 -4.54
CA GLU A 125 -12.57 5.62 -4.60
C GLU A 125 -13.72 4.95 -3.85
N PHE A 126 -14.03 5.39 -2.64
CA PHE A 126 -15.07 4.73 -1.84
C PHE A 126 -16.48 5.19 -2.17
N THR A 127 -16.67 6.50 -2.46
CA THR A 127 -18.02 7.05 -2.67
C THR A 127 -18.43 6.98 -4.14
N ARG A 128 -17.57 7.45 -5.05
CA ARG A 128 -17.93 7.57 -6.47
C ARG A 128 -17.70 6.29 -7.25
N LEU A 129 -16.60 5.60 -7.01
CA LEU A 129 -16.27 4.34 -7.68
C LEU A 129 -16.82 3.11 -6.95
N GLY A 130 -17.26 3.25 -5.70
CA GLY A 130 -17.81 2.16 -4.90
C GLY A 130 -16.80 1.06 -4.57
N ILE A 131 -15.52 1.39 -4.54
CA ILE A 131 -14.46 0.46 -4.11
C ILE A 131 -14.69 0.15 -2.64
N PRO A 132 -14.59 -1.12 -2.19
CA PRO A 132 -14.86 -1.50 -0.81
C PRO A 132 -13.93 -0.80 0.19
N LYS A 133 -14.48 -0.29 1.30
CA LYS A 133 -13.68 0.28 2.38
C LYS A 133 -12.98 -0.83 3.16
N PRO A 134 -11.71 -0.63 3.60
CA PRO A 134 -11.06 -1.58 4.48
C PRO A 134 -11.66 -1.52 5.89
N ASP A 135 -11.89 -2.69 6.49
CA ASP A 135 -12.29 -2.80 7.89
C ASP A 135 -11.11 -2.50 8.83
N ARG A 136 -9.89 -2.86 8.39
CA ARG A 136 -8.64 -2.56 9.11
C ARG A 136 -7.52 -2.19 8.12
N ILE A 137 -6.77 -1.16 8.46
CA ILE A 137 -5.54 -0.75 7.77
C ILE A 137 -4.36 -1.04 8.71
N LEU A 138 -3.46 -1.91 8.30
CA LEU A 138 -2.21 -2.19 9.02
C LEU A 138 -1.12 -1.30 8.42
N LEU A 139 -0.71 -0.26 9.15
CA LEU A 139 0.37 0.63 8.74
C LEU A 139 1.69 0.17 9.36
N PHE A 140 2.60 -0.33 8.54
CA PHE A 140 3.94 -0.76 8.98
C PHE A 140 4.87 0.45 9.07
N ASP A 141 5.18 0.87 10.31
CA ASP A 141 6.12 1.96 10.58
C ASP A 141 7.52 1.42 10.84
N MET A 142 8.47 1.86 10.01
CA MET A 142 9.88 1.48 10.03
C MET A 142 10.72 2.71 9.72
N ASP A 143 11.93 2.79 10.28
CA ASP A 143 12.88 3.82 9.89
C ASP A 143 13.38 3.63 8.45
N LEU A 144 13.90 4.71 7.86
CA LEU A 144 14.30 4.72 6.45
C LEU A 144 15.53 3.86 6.17
N GLU A 145 16.45 3.76 7.12
CA GLU A 145 17.69 3.00 6.97
C GLU A 145 17.37 1.51 6.85
N SER A 146 16.64 0.97 7.82
CA SER A 146 16.18 -0.43 7.79
C SER A 146 15.32 -0.74 6.57
N ALA A 147 14.42 0.18 6.19
CA ALA A 147 13.58 0.02 5.01
C ALA A 147 14.39 -0.02 3.71
N SER A 148 15.39 0.86 3.57
CA SER A 148 16.29 0.92 2.41
C SER A 148 17.16 -0.34 2.29
N GLU A 149 17.68 -0.84 3.41
CA GLU A 149 18.42 -2.11 3.44
C GLU A 149 17.56 -3.28 2.95
N ASN A 150 16.31 -3.36 3.40
CA ASN A 150 15.38 -4.40 2.98
C ASN A 150 15.06 -4.32 1.47
N VAL A 151 14.92 -3.12 0.92
CA VAL A 151 14.76 -2.93 -0.54
C VAL A 151 15.99 -3.46 -1.28
N SER A 152 17.18 -3.12 -0.81
CA SER A 152 18.45 -3.53 -1.45
C SER A 152 18.66 -5.06 -1.43
N ARG A 153 18.16 -5.75 -0.40
CA ARG A 153 18.25 -7.22 -0.27
C ARG A 153 17.27 -7.97 -1.17
N LYS A 154 16.16 -7.35 -1.59
CA LYS A 154 15.11 -8.03 -2.40
C LYS A 154 15.51 -8.29 -3.86
N GLY A 155 16.58 -7.69 -4.37
CA GLY A 155 17.05 -7.91 -5.73
C GLY A 155 16.14 -7.37 -6.83
N PHE A 156 16.25 -7.95 -8.03
CA PHE A 156 15.57 -7.53 -9.25
C PHE A 156 14.04 -7.65 -9.15
N ARG A 157 13.32 -6.63 -9.66
CA ARG A 157 11.85 -6.64 -9.80
C ARG A 157 11.50 -6.59 -11.28
N ASP A 158 10.78 -7.56 -11.78
CA ASP A 158 10.48 -7.75 -13.21
C ASP A 158 9.82 -6.53 -13.87
N TYR A 159 9.01 -5.76 -13.16
CA TYR A 159 8.30 -4.60 -13.72
C TYR A 159 9.16 -3.32 -13.86
N VAL A 160 10.28 -3.22 -13.13
CA VAL A 160 11.14 -2.00 -13.13
C VAL A 160 12.23 -2.06 -14.21
N GLY A 161 12.49 -3.22 -14.80
CA GLY A 161 13.54 -3.40 -15.80
C GLY A 161 14.96 -3.25 -15.23
N SER A 162 15.91 -2.81 -16.06
CA SER A 162 17.34 -2.82 -15.73
C SER A 162 17.80 -1.82 -14.66
N SER A 163 16.98 -0.81 -14.30
CA SER A 163 17.37 0.23 -13.33
C SER A 163 17.10 -0.15 -11.86
N GLY A 164 16.27 -1.14 -11.61
CA GLY A 164 15.95 -1.65 -10.26
C GLY A 164 15.15 -0.70 -9.34
N LYS A 165 14.89 0.55 -9.75
CA LYS A 165 14.13 1.55 -9.01
C LYS A 165 13.05 2.19 -9.88
N ASP A 166 11.87 2.40 -9.33
CA ASP A 166 10.83 3.18 -9.98
C ASP A 166 11.04 4.70 -9.78
N ILE A 167 10.22 5.53 -10.47
CA ILE A 167 10.30 6.99 -10.40
C ILE A 167 10.13 7.47 -8.95
N TYR A 168 9.20 6.93 -8.18
CA TYR A 168 8.97 7.35 -6.79
C TYR A 168 10.14 6.96 -5.88
N GLU A 169 10.73 5.78 -6.09
CA GLU A 169 11.94 5.37 -5.36
C GLU A 169 13.18 6.23 -5.70
N SER A 170 13.19 6.88 -6.87
CA SER A 170 14.28 7.73 -7.33
C SER A 170 14.19 9.19 -6.86
N ILE A 171 13.02 9.66 -6.40
CA ILE A 171 12.83 11.02 -5.91
C ILE A 171 13.47 11.15 -4.52
N PRO A 172 14.40 12.11 -4.32
CA PRO A 172 15.00 12.35 -3.01
C PRO A 172 13.93 12.58 -1.94
N ASP A 173 14.13 11.98 -0.77
CA ASP A 173 13.28 12.14 0.42
C ASP A 173 11.82 11.69 0.27
N ILE A 174 11.41 11.10 -0.86
CA ILE A 174 10.00 10.69 -1.05
C ILE A 174 9.56 9.70 0.03
N GLN A 175 10.42 8.75 0.40
CA GLN A 175 10.10 7.75 1.43
C GLN A 175 9.97 8.39 2.83
N LEU A 176 10.80 9.43 3.12
CA LEU A 176 10.69 10.19 4.37
C LEU A 176 9.36 10.96 4.41
N LYS A 177 9.03 11.66 3.34
CA LYS A 177 7.77 12.40 3.21
C LYS A 177 6.57 11.45 3.28
N ALA A 178 6.64 10.32 2.58
CA ALA A 178 5.59 9.31 2.62
C ALA A 178 5.37 8.75 4.03
N ARG A 179 6.44 8.40 4.77
CA ARG A 179 6.33 7.93 6.15
C ARG A 179 5.65 8.96 7.04
N LYS A 180 6.06 10.24 6.97
CA LYS A 180 5.44 11.34 7.73
C LYS A 180 3.94 11.48 7.38
N LYS A 181 3.59 11.45 6.09
CA LYS A 181 2.22 11.59 5.62
C LYS A 181 1.36 10.37 6.00
N TYR A 182 1.91 9.15 5.98
CA TYR A 182 1.22 7.97 6.50
C TYR A 182 0.85 8.10 7.98
N LEU A 183 1.79 8.57 8.81
CA LEU A 183 1.54 8.75 10.24
C LEU A 183 0.54 9.89 10.51
N ASP A 184 0.61 10.98 9.74
CA ASP A 184 -0.37 12.07 9.78
C ASP A 184 -1.79 11.54 9.48
N TYR A 185 -1.95 10.82 8.36
CA TYR A 185 -3.25 10.25 8.00
C TYR A 185 -3.74 9.17 8.98
N ALA A 186 -2.82 8.35 9.50
CA ALA A 186 -3.16 7.36 10.52
C ALA A 186 -3.75 7.98 11.79
N SER A 187 -3.31 9.19 12.17
CA SER A 187 -3.85 9.90 13.33
C SER A 187 -5.28 10.45 13.11
N ARG A 188 -5.75 10.46 11.87
CA ARG A 188 -7.06 11.01 11.46
C ARG A 188 -8.09 9.92 11.11
N LEU A 189 -7.68 8.66 11.07
CA LEU A 189 -8.49 7.53 10.65
C LEU A 189 -8.67 6.53 11.79
N ASP A 190 -9.90 6.14 12.09
CA ASP A 190 -10.24 5.29 13.23
C ASP A 190 -9.90 3.80 13.02
N ASN A 191 -9.72 3.36 11.77
CA ASN A 191 -9.51 1.97 11.41
C ASN A 191 -8.03 1.63 11.10
N VAL A 192 -7.09 2.48 11.50
CA VAL A 192 -5.65 2.26 11.30
C VAL A 192 -5.00 1.70 12.56
N SER A 193 -4.33 0.56 12.43
CA SER A 193 -3.43 0.02 13.46
C SER A 193 -1.98 0.21 12.99
N VAL A 194 -1.21 0.99 13.73
CA VAL A 194 0.21 1.22 13.42
C VAL A 194 1.03 0.06 13.99
N ILE A 195 1.66 -0.70 13.10
CA ILE A 195 2.55 -1.81 13.42
C ILE A 195 3.98 -1.27 13.58
N GLN A 196 4.42 -1.13 14.82
CA GLN A 196 5.77 -0.62 15.14
C GLN A 196 6.83 -1.68 14.81
N CYS A 197 7.48 -1.54 13.66
CA CYS A 197 8.51 -2.49 13.20
C CYS A 197 9.85 -2.31 13.93
N MET A 198 10.06 -1.17 14.58
CA MET A 198 11.28 -0.87 15.36
C MET A 198 11.06 -1.13 16.84
N GLY A 199 12.13 -1.52 17.54
CA GLY A 199 12.17 -1.69 18.99
C GLY A 199 13.46 -1.12 19.58
N GLY A 200 13.67 -1.28 20.90
CA GLY A 200 14.86 -0.75 21.58
C GLY A 200 16.20 -1.27 21.02
N ASN A 201 16.19 -2.44 20.39
CA ASN A 201 17.38 -3.10 19.81
C ASN A 201 17.43 -3.00 18.27
N GLY A 202 16.68 -2.10 17.64
CA GLY A 202 16.62 -1.95 16.19
C GLY A 202 15.39 -2.59 15.55
N LEU A 203 15.54 -3.13 14.34
CA LEU A 203 14.45 -3.77 13.60
C LEU A 203 14.02 -5.07 14.29
N LYS A 204 12.72 -5.19 14.55
CA LYS A 204 12.10 -6.40 15.10
C LYS A 204 12.19 -7.59 14.15
N GLY A 205 12.22 -8.80 14.70
CA GLY A 205 12.18 -10.02 13.93
C GLY A 205 10.86 -10.21 13.17
N ILE A 206 10.91 -10.98 12.08
CA ILE A 206 9.73 -11.23 11.21
C ILE A 206 8.57 -11.82 12.01
N GLU A 207 8.83 -12.80 12.87
CA GLU A 207 7.81 -13.46 13.69
C GLU A 207 7.27 -12.53 14.81
N GLU A 208 8.11 -11.64 15.34
CA GLU A 208 7.68 -10.65 16.32
C GLU A 208 6.70 -9.66 15.68
N ILE A 209 7.00 -9.17 14.46
CA ILE A 209 6.08 -8.31 13.70
C ILE A 209 4.80 -9.06 13.36
N ALA A 210 4.87 -10.34 12.99
CA ALA A 210 3.69 -11.16 12.74
C ALA A 210 2.81 -11.32 14.00
N GLY A 211 3.41 -11.37 15.17
CA GLY A 211 2.69 -11.32 16.45
C GLY A 211 1.91 -10.02 16.63
N LEU A 212 2.52 -8.87 16.34
CA LEU A 212 1.85 -7.56 16.38
C LEU A 212 0.70 -7.46 15.37
N VAL A 213 0.86 -8.05 14.17
CA VAL A 213 -0.22 -8.13 13.17
C VAL A 213 -1.40 -8.94 13.71
N LYS A 214 -1.15 -10.08 14.33
CA LYS A 214 -2.23 -10.90 14.94
C LYS A 214 -2.93 -10.16 16.08
N GLU A 215 -2.18 -9.47 16.92
CA GLU A 215 -2.73 -8.65 18.00
C GLU A 215 -3.62 -7.54 17.45
N ALA A 216 -3.16 -6.81 16.41
CA ALA A 216 -3.93 -5.75 15.77
C ALA A 216 -5.21 -6.21 15.05
N LEU A 217 -5.36 -7.51 14.82
CA LEU A 217 -6.52 -8.13 14.19
C LEU A 217 -7.37 -8.96 15.16
N SER A 218 -7.00 -9.05 16.45
CA SER A 218 -7.62 -9.96 17.42
C SER A 218 -9.10 -9.67 17.70
N ASP A 219 -9.55 -8.45 17.47
CA ASP A 219 -10.94 -8.02 17.62
C ASP A 219 -11.83 -8.36 16.40
N LEU A 220 -11.23 -8.84 15.31
CA LEU A 220 -11.93 -9.19 14.07
C LEU A 220 -12.13 -10.71 13.91
N PHE A 221 -11.43 -11.55 14.72
CA PHE A 221 -11.41 -13.01 14.54
C PHE A 221 -11.70 -13.81 15.84
#